data_4d9251dad7c8221ae594263723090edc
#
_entry.id   4d9251dad7c8221ae594263723090edc
#
_cell.length_a   1.000
_cell.length_b   1.000
_cell.length_c   1.000
_cell.angle_alpha   90.00
_cell.angle_beta   90.00
_cell.angle_gamma   90.00
#
_symmetry.space_group_name_H-M   'P 1'
#
loop_
_entity.id
_entity.type
_entity.pdbx_description
1 polymer ?
#
loop_
_entity_poly.entity_id
_entity_poly.type
_entity_poly.pdbx_seq_one_letter_code
_entity_poly.pdbx_strand_id
1 'polypeptide(L)'
;MKMRYLPVLKRIFTVAALMAGFTTGSTSALAQNQAIGFKQGMPFSEAYVVGNTLYVAGMQGRDEHGSVAGLDITAQTTNTIAAIKKTVEGAGFKMTDIVSATVFVTSLDEVPKMNEAYKALIPDPKPARATVQVAGLIGGAKIEISVIAVKH
;
A
#
# COMPACT_ATOMS: atom_id res chain seq x y z
N MET A 1 91.64 -22.34 10.64
CA MET A 1 90.26 -22.71 10.61
C MET A 1 89.46 -21.45 10.25
N LYS A 2 89.14 -21.28 8.93
CA LYS A 2 88.46 -20.06 8.40
C LYS A 2 87.01 -20.32 8.21
N MET A 3 86.15 -19.67 9.00
CA MET A 3 84.71 -19.74 8.89
C MET A 3 84.21 -18.75 7.80
N ARG A 4 83.57 -19.27 6.77
CA ARG A 4 83.07 -18.49 5.64
C ARG A 4 81.58 -18.17 5.96
N TYR A 5 81.28 -16.87 6.07
CA TYR A 5 79.90 -16.38 6.14
C TYR A 5 79.27 -16.37 4.76
N LEU A 6 78.08 -16.99 4.62
CA LEU A 6 77.26 -16.86 3.43
C LEU A 6 76.33 -15.65 3.60
N PRO A 7 76.08 -14.85 2.56
CA PRO A 7 75.22 -13.73 2.63
C PRO A 7 73.72 -14.18 2.54
N VAL A 8 72.91 -13.66 3.46
CA VAL A 8 71.48 -13.84 3.49
C VAL A 8 70.79 -13.02 2.36
N LEU A 9 70.22 -13.70 1.39
CA LEU A 9 69.52 -13.12 0.27
C LEU A 9 68.16 -12.61 0.77
N LYS A 10 67.98 -11.27 0.87
CA LYS A 10 66.68 -10.63 1.20
C LYS A 10 65.73 -10.82 0.01
N ARG A 11 64.72 -11.68 0.16
CA ARG A 11 63.59 -11.77 -0.77
C ARG A 11 62.63 -10.61 -0.50
N ILE A 12 62.60 -9.67 -1.44
CA ILE A 12 61.58 -8.61 -1.46
C ILE A 12 60.29 -9.24 -1.99
N PHE A 13 59.30 -9.42 -1.12
CA PHE A 13 57.95 -9.76 -1.54
C PHE A 13 57.24 -8.49 -1.99
N THR A 14 57.07 -8.32 -3.29
CA THR A 14 56.21 -7.29 -3.86
C THR A 14 54.76 -7.78 -3.71
N VAL A 15 54.02 -7.18 -2.77
CA VAL A 15 52.58 -7.40 -2.64
C VAL A 15 51.89 -6.55 -3.70
N ALA A 16 51.48 -7.17 -4.79
CA ALA A 16 50.57 -6.54 -5.76
C ALA A 16 49.17 -6.50 -5.13
N ALA A 17 48.75 -5.31 -4.67
CA ALA A 17 47.37 -5.07 -4.25
C ALA A 17 46.46 -5.08 -5.48
N LEU A 18 45.73 -6.19 -5.66
CA LEU A 18 44.70 -6.31 -6.67
C LEU A 18 43.46 -5.52 -6.16
N MET A 19 43.30 -4.28 -6.61
CA MET A 19 42.09 -3.49 -6.40
C MET A 19 40.96 -4.11 -7.22
N ALA A 20 40.24 -5.07 -6.62
CA ALA A 20 38.95 -5.52 -7.15
C ALA A 20 37.92 -4.39 -6.98
N GLY A 21 37.68 -3.64 -8.06
CA GLY A 21 36.59 -2.66 -8.12
C GLY A 21 35.24 -3.37 -7.92
N PHE A 22 34.69 -3.30 -6.72
CA PHE A 22 33.28 -3.65 -6.50
C PHE A 22 32.43 -2.58 -7.18
N THR A 23 31.99 -2.83 -8.41
CA THR A 23 30.87 -2.13 -8.99
C THR A 23 29.64 -2.61 -8.24
N THR A 24 29.16 -1.82 -7.27
CA THR A 24 27.85 -2.00 -6.67
C THR A 24 26.82 -1.67 -7.74
N GLY A 25 26.52 -2.65 -8.59
CA GLY A 25 25.36 -2.59 -9.45
C GLY A 25 24.14 -2.54 -8.54
N SER A 26 23.51 -1.37 -8.45
CA SER A 26 22.16 -1.27 -7.89
C SER A 26 21.25 -2.11 -8.77
N THR A 27 21.07 -3.37 -8.42
CA THR A 27 19.95 -4.15 -8.92
C THR A 27 18.71 -3.50 -8.36
N SER A 28 18.03 -2.66 -9.15
CA SER A 28 16.63 -2.32 -8.90
C SER A 28 15.88 -3.66 -8.84
N ALA A 29 15.66 -4.15 -7.61
CA ALA A 29 14.74 -5.23 -7.41
C ALA A 29 13.41 -4.74 -7.99
N LEU A 30 12.99 -5.32 -9.11
CA LEU A 30 11.66 -5.08 -9.68
C LEU A 30 10.69 -5.34 -8.53
N ALA A 31 9.99 -4.30 -8.10
CA ALA A 31 9.03 -4.42 -7.02
C ALA A 31 8.05 -5.52 -7.42
N GLN A 32 8.10 -6.64 -6.70
CA GLN A 32 7.29 -7.80 -7.03
C GLN A 32 5.82 -7.44 -6.75
N ASN A 33 4.94 -7.65 -7.73
CA ASN A 33 3.51 -7.45 -7.55
C ASN A 33 3.02 -8.31 -6.39
N GLN A 34 2.24 -7.73 -5.47
CA GLN A 34 1.81 -8.40 -4.25
C GLN A 34 0.30 -8.25 -4.03
N ALA A 35 -0.40 -9.39 -3.91
CA ALA A 35 -1.77 -9.42 -3.45
C ALA A 35 -1.83 -9.26 -1.91
N ILE A 36 -2.70 -8.39 -1.44
CA ILE A 36 -2.96 -8.15 -0.01
C ILE A 36 -4.31 -8.75 0.34
N GLY A 37 -4.40 -9.44 1.46
CA GLY A 37 -5.66 -10.02 1.95
C GLY A 37 -6.24 -11.12 1.04
N PHE A 38 -5.43 -11.71 0.14
CA PHE A 38 -5.88 -12.83 -0.67
C PHE A 38 -6.15 -14.06 0.22
N LYS A 39 -7.30 -14.68 0.01
CA LYS A 39 -7.66 -15.96 0.64
C LYS A 39 -8.08 -16.94 -0.45
N GLN A 40 -7.58 -18.17 -0.37
CA GLN A 40 -7.95 -19.22 -1.34
C GLN A 40 -9.47 -19.43 -1.36
N GLY A 41 -10.06 -19.49 -2.55
CA GLY A 41 -11.51 -19.60 -2.74
C GLY A 41 -12.25 -18.26 -2.81
N MET A 42 -11.61 -17.14 -2.49
CA MET A 42 -12.19 -15.81 -2.73
C MET A 42 -11.90 -15.36 -4.17
N PRO A 43 -12.87 -14.69 -4.84
CA PRO A 43 -12.71 -14.26 -6.23
C PRO A 43 -11.89 -12.96 -6.39
N PHE A 44 -11.40 -12.37 -5.30
CA PHE A 44 -10.64 -11.11 -5.31
C PHE A 44 -9.68 -11.04 -4.12
N SER A 45 -8.73 -10.10 -4.19
CA SER A 45 -7.87 -9.68 -3.07
C SER A 45 -8.39 -8.37 -2.48
N GLU A 46 -8.13 -8.12 -1.21
CA GLU A 46 -8.50 -6.84 -0.56
C GLU A 46 -7.78 -5.65 -1.21
N ALA A 47 -6.52 -5.86 -1.62
CA ALA A 47 -5.75 -4.89 -2.39
C ALA A 47 -4.64 -5.57 -3.19
N TYR A 48 -4.01 -4.81 -4.09
CA TYR A 48 -2.91 -5.28 -4.92
C TYR A 48 -1.84 -4.19 -5.05
N VAL A 49 -0.58 -4.52 -4.74
CA VAL A 49 0.57 -3.62 -4.93
C VAL A 49 1.23 -3.91 -6.27
N VAL A 50 1.47 -2.87 -7.05
CA VAL A 50 2.23 -2.91 -8.32
C VAL A 50 3.25 -1.77 -8.31
N GLY A 51 4.52 -2.11 -8.15
CA GLY A 51 5.56 -1.08 -7.99
C GLY A 51 5.31 -0.17 -6.78
N ASN A 52 5.15 1.12 -7.03
CA ASN A 52 4.82 2.12 -6.01
C ASN A 52 3.32 2.41 -5.87
N THR A 53 2.46 1.64 -6.52
CA THR A 53 1.02 1.87 -6.57
C THR A 53 0.26 0.76 -5.85
N LEU A 54 -0.70 1.14 -5.02
CA LEU A 54 -1.64 0.26 -4.33
C LEU A 54 -3.05 0.47 -4.90
N TYR A 55 -3.67 -0.62 -5.33
CA TYR A 55 -5.06 -0.69 -5.75
C TYR A 55 -5.86 -1.35 -4.65
N VAL A 56 -6.79 -0.63 -4.02
CA VAL A 56 -7.67 -1.16 -2.96
C VAL A 56 -9.03 -1.49 -3.58
N ALA A 57 -9.50 -2.70 -3.33
CA ALA A 57 -10.83 -3.15 -3.76
C ALA A 57 -11.96 -2.30 -3.13
N GLY A 58 -13.18 -2.48 -3.59
CA GLY A 58 -14.35 -1.86 -2.97
C GLY A 58 -14.50 -2.30 -1.51
N MET A 59 -14.45 -1.33 -0.60
CA MET A 59 -14.61 -1.53 0.83
C MET A 59 -15.95 -1.00 1.30
N GLN A 60 -16.62 -1.76 2.17
CA GLN A 60 -17.89 -1.42 2.79
C GLN A 60 -17.69 -1.22 4.29
N GLY A 61 -18.43 -0.27 4.87
CA GLY A 61 -18.36 0.06 6.29
C GLY A 61 -19.19 -0.86 7.16
N ARG A 62 -18.65 -2.02 7.48
CA ARG A 62 -19.28 -3.00 8.38
C ARG A 62 -19.00 -2.67 9.84
N ASP A 63 -19.88 -3.09 10.73
CA ASP A 63 -19.66 -3.05 12.17
C ASP A 63 -18.68 -4.15 12.64
N GLU A 64 -18.48 -4.27 13.93
CA GLU A 64 -17.62 -5.28 14.55
C GLU A 64 -18.10 -6.73 14.34
N HIS A 65 -19.39 -6.91 14.01
CA HIS A 65 -19.99 -8.20 13.70
C HIS A 65 -19.97 -8.51 12.19
N GLY A 66 -19.39 -7.61 11.38
CA GLY A 66 -19.35 -7.75 9.92
C GLY A 66 -20.65 -7.39 9.23
N SER A 67 -21.58 -6.67 9.89
CA SER A 67 -22.88 -6.26 9.39
C SER A 67 -22.90 -4.78 8.98
N VAL A 68 -23.77 -4.43 8.04
CA VAL A 68 -24.15 -3.04 7.71
C VAL A 68 -25.53 -2.70 8.22
N ALA A 69 -26.25 -3.68 8.79
CA ALA A 69 -27.64 -3.51 9.24
C ALA A 69 -27.73 -2.47 10.36
N GLY A 70 -28.71 -1.56 10.26
CA GLY A 70 -28.93 -0.50 11.25
C GLY A 70 -27.93 0.66 11.21
N LEU A 71 -26.86 0.58 10.41
CA LEU A 71 -25.92 1.70 10.26
C LEU A 71 -26.45 2.73 9.26
N ASP A 72 -26.38 4.00 9.63
CA ASP A 72 -26.64 5.10 8.72
C ASP A 72 -25.46 5.37 7.79
N ILE A 73 -25.61 6.29 6.83
CA ILE A 73 -24.57 6.61 5.85
C ILE A 73 -23.31 7.18 6.52
N THR A 74 -23.44 7.93 7.62
CA THR A 74 -22.30 8.51 8.36
C THR A 74 -21.47 7.42 9.01
N ALA A 75 -22.12 6.50 9.72
CA ALA A 75 -21.47 5.36 10.36
C ALA A 75 -20.82 4.44 9.31
N GLN A 76 -21.53 4.10 8.22
CA GLN A 76 -20.96 3.29 7.15
C GLN A 76 -19.77 3.98 6.47
N THR A 77 -19.83 5.29 6.23
CA THR A 77 -18.70 6.04 5.66
C THR A 77 -17.49 6.00 6.58
N THR A 78 -17.70 6.22 7.87
CA THR A 78 -16.63 6.17 8.89
C THR A 78 -15.97 4.81 8.94
N ASN A 79 -16.76 3.75 9.00
CA ASN A 79 -16.25 2.38 9.04
C ASN A 79 -15.56 1.99 7.72
N THR A 80 -16.08 2.42 6.56
CA THR A 80 -15.45 2.22 5.25
C THR A 80 -14.06 2.85 5.21
N ILE A 81 -13.93 4.10 5.64
CA ILE A 81 -12.63 4.80 5.63
C ILE A 81 -11.67 4.17 6.65
N ALA A 82 -12.16 3.70 7.79
CA ALA A 82 -11.34 2.97 8.75
C ALA A 82 -10.82 1.64 8.17
N ALA A 83 -11.64 0.90 7.42
CA ALA A 83 -11.22 -0.31 6.71
C ALA A 83 -10.17 0.00 5.62
N ILE A 84 -10.39 1.06 4.82
CA ILE A 84 -9.42 1.53 3.83
C ILE A 84 -8.09 1.89 4.51
N LYS A 85 -8.13 2.65 5.60
CA LYS A 85 -6.93 3.02 6.36
C LYS A 85 -6.15 1.80 6.80
N LYS A 86 -6.81 0.82 7.38
CA LYS A 86 -6.18 -0.44 7.80
C LYS A 86 -5.47 -1.15 6.64
N THR A 87 -6.11 -1.23 5.47
CA THR A 87 -5.55 -1.88 4.28
C THR A 87 -4.38 -1.07 3.70
N VAL A 88 -4.52 0.24 3.56
CA VAL A 88 -3.49 1.16 3.04
C VAL A 88 -2.24 1.13 3.93
N GLU A 89 -2.41 1.34 5.24
CA GLU A 89 -1.30 1.35 6.19
C GLU A 89 -0.69 -0.05 6.37
N GLY A 90 -1.51 -1.11 6.37
CA GLY A 90 -1.05 -2.50 6.40
C GLY A 90 -0.21 -2.89 5.17
N ALA A 91 -0.44 -2.26 4.01
CA ALA A 91 0.37 -2.41 2.81
C ALA A 91 1.62 -1.49 2.79
N GLY A 92 1.87 -0.73 3.88
CA GLY A 92 3.02 0.17 4.03
C GLY A 92 2.88 1.49 3.27
N PHE A 93 1.65 1.89 2.89
CA PHE A 93 1.31 3.20 2.34
C PHE A 93 0.76 4.11 3.45
N LYS A 94 0.58 5.39 3.14
CA LYS A 94 -0.06 6.38 4.02
C LYS A 94 -1.41 6.80 3.44
N MET A 95 -2.32 7.27 4.28
CA MET A 95 -3.58 7.85 3.79
C MET A 95 -3.36 9.07 2.89
N THR A 96 -2.25 9.78 3.06
CA THR A 96 -1.83 10.90 2.19
C THR A 96 -1.32 10.45 0.81
N ASP A 97 -1.03 9.17 0.62
CA ASP A 97 -0.63 8.62 -0.68
C ASP A 97 -1.85 8.33 -1.59
N ILE A 98 -3.08 8.43 -1.05
CA ILE A 98 -4.30 8.21 -1.83
C ILE A 98 -4.45 9.35 -2.83
N VAL A 99 -4.43 9.02 -4.12
CA VAL A 99 -4.54 9.99 -5.23
C VAL A 99 -5.90 9.94 -5.92
N SER A 100 -6.63 8.82 -5.79
CA SER A 100 -7.94 8.64 -6.43
C SER A 100 -8.87 7.83 -5.53
N ALA A 101 -10.16 8.18 -5.55
CA ALA A 101 -11.23 7.46 -4.88
C ALA A 101 -12.46 7.35 -5.79
N THR A 102 -13.07 6.17 -5.83
CA THR A 102 -14.39 5.97 -6.43
C THR A 102 -15.38 5.60 -5.34
N VAL A 103 -16.44 6.37 -5.21
CA VAL A 103 -17.47 6.22 -4.20
C VAL A 103 -18.76 5.79 -4.88
N PHE A 104 -19.28 4.64 -4.48
CA PHE A 104 -20.59 4.12 -4.89
C PHE A 104 -21.56 4.34 -3.74
N VAL A 105 -22.71 4.94 -4.02
CA VAL A 105 -23.78 5.16 -3.02
C VAL A 105 -25.12 4.66 -3.56
N THR A 106 -26.01 4.23 -2.67
CA THR A 106 -27.36 3.78 -3.08
C THR A 106 -28.37 4.92 -3.14
N SER A 107 -28.03 6.12 -2.58
CA SER A 107 -28.85 7.33 -2.65
C SER A 107 -28.00 8.57 -2.71
N LEU A 108 -28.28 9.45 -3.69
CA LEU A 108 -27.66 10.78 -3.78
C LEU A 108 -28.11 11.71 -2.67
N ASP A 109 -29.30 11.51 -2.09
CA ASP A 109 -29.82 12.33 -0.99
C ASP A 109 -28.96 12.21 0.28
N GLU A 110 -28.24 11.09 0.44
CA GLU A 110 -27.34 10.86 1.57
C GLU A 110 -25.92 11.41 1.36
N VAL A 111 -25.58 11.86 0.13
CA VAL A 111 -24.24 12.37 -0.20
C VAL A 111 -23.80 13.56 0.66
N PRO A 112 -24.65 14.53 1.04
CA PRO A 112 -24.19 15.61 1.94
C PRO A 112 -23.66 15.06 3.27
N LYS A 113 -24.36 14.14 3.93
CA LYS A 113 -23.94 13.52 5.20
C LYS A 113 -22.70 12.65 5.02
N MET A 114 -22.63 11.89 3.94
CA MET A 114 -21.44 11.12 3.55
C MET A 114 -20.22 12.04 3.40
N ASN A 115 -20.38 13.19 2.74
CA ASN A 115 -19.31 14.15 2.52
C ASN A 115 -18.77 14.75 3.83
N GLU A 116 -19.58 14.96 4.84
CA GLU A 116 -19.13 15.45 6.15
C GLU A 116 -18.17 14.45 6.80
N ALA A 117 -18.55 13.17 6.86
CA ALA A 117 -17.69 12.12 7.40
C ALA A 117 -16.43 11.91 6.55
N TYR A 118 -16.57 11.88 5.22
CA TYR A 118 -15.46 11.73 4.29
C TYR A 118 -14.43 12.86 4.46
N LYS A 119 -14.91 14.12 4.51
CA LYS A 119 -14.05 15.31 4.65
C LYS A 119 -13.27 15.31 5.96
N ALA A 120 -13.85 14.82 7.04
CA ALA A 120 -13.21 14.76 8.35
C ALA A 120 -12.11 13.68 8.43
N LEU A 121 -12.24 12.59 7.68
CA LEU A 121 -11.41 11.39 7.83
C LEU A 121 -10.34 11.20 6.75
N ILE A 122 -10.54 11.74 5.54
CA ILE A 122 -9.54 11.74 4.48
C ILE A 122 -8.62 12.96 4.66
N PRO A 123 -7.28 12.78 4.69
CA PRO A 123 -6.35 13.90 4.86
C PRO A 123 -6.34 14.85 3.66
N ASP A 124 -5.82 16.06 3.87
CA ASP A 124 -5.51 17.02 2.82
C ASP A 124 -4.07 16.79 2.27
N PRO A 125 -3.89 17.09 0.94
CA PRO A 125 -4.90 17.43 -0.07
C PRO A 125 -5.82 16.26 -0.37
N LYS A 126 -7.13 16.56 -0.59
CA LYS A 126 -8.10 15.50 -0.93
C LYS A 126 -7.75 14.84 -2.27
N PRO A 127 -7.91 13.50 -2.40
CA PRO A 127 -7.73 12.81 -3.69
C PRO A 127 -8.77 13.24 -4.72
N ALA A 128 -8.46 13.05 -6.00
CA ALA A 128 -9.49 13.10 -7.04
C ALA A 128 -10.58 12.08 -6.74
N ARG A 129 -11.88 12.47 -6.91
CA ARG A 129 -13.00 11.60 -6.55
C ARG A 129 -14.11 11.60 -7.58
N ALA A 130 -14.60 10.40 -7.92
CA ALA A 130 -15.91 10.22 -8.53
C ALA A 130 -16.89 9.71 -7.50
N THR A 131 -18.14 10.19 -7.53
CA THR A 131 -19.25 9.67 -6.72
C THR A 131 -20.42 9.34 -7.64
N VAL A 132 -20.88 8.09 -7.60
CA VAL A 132 -21.94 7.60 -8.47
C VAL A 132 -23.00 6.85 -7.66
N GLN A 133 -24.27 7.05 -8.06
CA GLN A 133 -25.34 6.26 -7.52
C GLN A 133 -25.43 4.92 -8.25
N VAL A 134 -25.64 3.85 -7.50
CA VAL A 134 -25.84 2.50 -8.00
C VAL A 134 -27.18 1.95 -7.54
N ALA A 135 -27.72 0.96 -8.27
CA ALA A 135 -29.00 0.34 -7.95
C ALA A 135 -28.98 -0.42 -6.61
N GLY A 136 -27.83 -0.87 -6.15
CA GLY A 136 -27.65 -1.57 -4.88
C GLY A 136 -26.20 -1.97 -4.67
N LEU A 137 -25.85 -2.27 -3.42
CA LEU A 137 -24.55 -2.78 -2.99
C LEU A 137 -24.73 -4.10 -2.24
N ILE A 138 -23.71 -4.95 -2.28
CA ILE A 138 -23.75 -6.28 -1.65
C ILE A 138 -24.03 -6.16 -0.15
N GLY A 139 -24.93 -7.01 0.35
CA GLY A 139 -25.28 -7.05 1.77
C GLY A 139 -26.11 -5.86 2.25
N GLY A 140 -26.69 -5.06 1.35
CA GLY A 140 -27.50 -3.90 1.70
C GLY A 140 -26.71 -2.70 2.19
N ALA A 141 -25.41 -2.63 1.85
CA ALA A 141 -24.60 -1.46 2.16
C ALA A 141 -25.14 -0.21 1.44
N LYS A 142 -24.98 0.94 2.07
CA LYS A 142 -25.34 2.26 1.52
C LYS A 142 -24.18 2.89 0.75
N ILE A 143 -22.95 2.49 1.06
CA ILE A 143 -21.73 3.03 0.49
C ILE A 143 -20.68 1.94 0.29
N GLU A 144 -19.92 2.07 -0.80
CA GLU A 144 -18.70 1.33 -1.06
C GLU A 144 -17.66 2.29 -1.64
N ILE A 145 -16.41 2.16 -1.23
CA ILE A 145 -15.31 3.02 -1.70
C ILE A 145 -14.14 2.14 -2.13
N SER A 146 -13.62 2.39 -3.33
CA SER A 146 -12.32 1.91 -3.78
C SER A 146 -11.34 3.07 -3.90
N VAL A 147 -10.03 2.81 -3.67
CA VAL A 147 -9.01 3.85 -3.75
C VAL A 147 -7.76 3.36 -4.48
N ILE A 148 -7.01 4.32 -5.04
CA ILE A 148 -5.67 4.11 -5.57
C ILE A 148 -4.73 5.01 -4.77
N ALA A 149 -3.64 4.42 -4.24
CA ALA A 149 -2.59 5.15 -3.55
C ALA A 149 -1.25 4.99 -4.29
N VAL A 150 -0.44 6.06 -4.32
CA VAL A 150 0.86 6.08 -5.01
C VAL A 150 1.90 6.67 -4.06
N LYS A 151 2.98 5.91 -3.79
CA LYS A 151 4.14 6.39 -3.03
C LYS A 151 4.99 7.33 -3.88
N HIS A 152 5.46 8.37 -3.27
CA HIS A 152 6.42 9.34 -3.83
C HIS A 152 7.84 9.04 -3.38
#